data_741bc988ab4d79f372094d59382ecfb4
#
_entry.id   741bc988ab4d79f372094d59382ecfb4
#
_cell.length_a   1.000
_cell.length_b   1.000
_cell.length_c   1.000
_cell.angle_alpha   90.00
_cell.angle_beta   90.00
_cell.angle_gamma   90.00
#
_symmetry.space_group_name_H-M   'P 1'
#
loop_
_entity.id
_entity.type
_entity.pdbx_description
1 polymer ?
#
loop_
_entity_poly.entity_id
_entity_poly.type
_entity_poly.pdbx_seq_one_letter_code
_entity_poly.pdbx_strand_id
1 'polypeptide(L)'
;MSWFVLAGLVAILALAVLVAIQRRVDLSDMRATVQRRDVAVDQGAAKAELQHPVIDLSRCLGCATCVAACPEDGVLELVHGQAAVVRGARCIGASACERECPVDAITVTLSDTDDRRDIPAITSQFEAIGTPGLFLAG
;
A
#
# COMPACT_ATOMS: atom_id res chain seq x y z
N MET A 1 -3.47 -18.71 52.19
CA MET A 1 -4.23 -17.82 51.25
C MET A 1 -3.36 -16.74 50.58
N SER A 2 -2.30 -16.23 51.21
CA SER A 2 -1.43 -15.17 50.60
C SER A 2 -0.63 -15.61 49.38
N TRP A 3 -0.23 -16.87 49.29
CA TRP A 3 0.54 -17.40 48.14
C TRP A 3 -0.21 -17.35 46.81
N PHE A 4 -1.50 -17.70 46.80
CA PHE A 4 -2.33 -17.65 45.57
C PHE A 4 -2.55 -16.22 45.09
N VAL A 5 -2.67 -15.27 46.02
CA VAL A 5 -2.80 -13.85 45.67
C VAL A 5 -1.50 -13.33 45.06
N LEU A 6 -0.35 -13.71 45.63
CA LEU A 6 0.98 -13.33 45.13
C LEU A 6 1.23 -13.93 43.74
N ALA A 7 0.92 -15.21 43.56
CA ALA A 7 1.03 -15.90 42.26
C ALA A 7 0.13 -15.27 41.20
N GLY A 8 -1.11 -14.89 41.57
CA GLY A 8 -2.03 -14.19 40.68
C GLY A 8 -1.51 -12.80 40.25
N LEU A 9 -0.93 -12.08 41.20
CA LEU A 9 -0.37 -10.74 40.94
C LEU A 9 0.84 -10.81 39.98
N VAL A 10 1.72 -11.79 40.18
CA VAL A 10 2.87 -12.05 39.32
C VAL A 10 2.42 -12.44 37.91
N ALA A 11 1.40 -13.30 37.80
CA ALA A 11 0.85 -13.71 36.51
C ALA A 11 0.25 -12.51 35.71
N ILE A 12 -0.49 -11.64 36.40
CA ILE A 12 -1.05 -10.42 35.78
C ILE A 12 0.07 -9.49 35.33
N LEU A 13 1.10 -9.33 36.13
CA LEU A 13 2.23 -8.46 35.81
C LEU A 13 3.03 -9.01 34.62
N ALA A 14 3.25 -10.33 34.56
CA ALA A 14 3.88 -11.00 33.44
C ALA A 14 3.07 -10.84 32.15
N LEU A 15 1.74 -10.99 32.22
CA LEU A 15 0.84 -10.77 31.08
C LEU A 15 0.87 -9.32 30.60
N ALA A 16 0.84 -8.37 31.52
CA ALA A 16 0.93 -6.94 31.17
C ALA A 16 2.26 -6.59 30.49
N VAL A 17 3.38 -7.16 30.95
CA VAL A 17 4.69 -6.99 30.32
C VAL A 17 4.71 -7.61 28.92
N LEU A 18 4.17 -8.81 28.74
CA LEU A 18 4.06 -9.47 27.43
C LEU A 18 3.24 -8.62 26.45
N VAL A 19 2.08 -8.13 26.87
CA VAL A 19 1.24 -7.25 26.04
C VAL A 19 1.97 -5.93 25.71
N ALA A 20 2.70 -5.36 26.64
CA ALA A 20 3.48 -4.15 26.41
C ALA A 20 4.62 -4.37 25.39
N ILE A 21 5.28 -5.53 25.43
CA ILE A 21 6.33 -5.91 24.47
C ILE A 21 5.71 -6.07 23.07
N GLN A 22 4.62 -6.83 22.97
CA GLN A 22 3.93 -7.02 21.69
C GLN A 22 3.50 -5.67 21.07
N ARG A 23 2.87 -4.80 21.85
CA ARG A 23 2.51 -3.46 21.39
C ARG A 23 3.71 -2.63 20.90
N ARG A 24 4.86 -2.77 21.56
CA ARG A 24 6.08 -2.06 21.08
C ARG A 24 6.58 -2.59 19.75
N VAL A 25 6.54 -3.90 19.54
CA VAL A 25 6.92 -4.53 18.27
C VAL A 25 5.97 -4.06 17.15
N ASP A 26 4.65 -4.16 17.36
CA ASP A 26 3.65 -3.73 16.37
C ASP A 26 3.82 -2.24 15.98
N LEU A 27 4.09 -1.38 16.98
CA LEU A 27 4.32 0.04 16.72
C LEU A 27 5.62 0.30 15.96
N SER A 28 6.68 -0.49 16.20
CA SER A 28 7.95 -0.36 15.48
C SER A 28 7.80 -0.74 14.01
N ASP A 29 7.07 -1.80 13.73
CA ASP A 29 6.82 -2.28 12.36
C ASP A 29 5.95 -1.30 11.58
N MET A 30 4.91 -0.77 12.22
CA MET A 30 4.07 0.27 11.61
C MET A 30 4.89 1.52 11.27
N ARG A 31 5.77 1.99 12.18
CA ARG A 31 6.63 3.15 11.89
C ARG A 31 7.57 2.89 10.73
N ALA A 32 8.15 1.69 10.65
CA ALA A 32 9.02 1.30 9.55
C ALA A 32 8.25 1.29 8.20
N THR A 33 7.00 0.85 8.19
CA THR A 33 6.15 0.85 7.00
C THR A 33 5.81 2.27 6.56
N VAL A 34 5.42 3.15 7.48
CA VAL A 34 5.15 4.57 7.19
C VAL A 34 6.40 5.24 6.62
N GLN A 35 7.57 5.02 7.23
CA GLN A 35 8.82 5.58 6.74
C GLN A 35 9.17 5.09 5.33
N ARG A 36 8.96 3.81 5.01
CA ARG A 36 9.15 3.28 3.65
C ARG A 36 8.25 3.96 2.63
N ARG A 37 6.99 4.23 3.02
CA ARG A 37 6.04 4.96 2.17
C ARG A 37 6.50 6.40 1.94
N ASP A 38 6.92 7.10 2.99
CA ASP A 38 7.38 8.50 2.88
C ASP A 38 8.60 8.58 1.95
N VAL A 39 9.57 7.68 2.10
CA VAL A 39 10.72 7.59 1.19
C VAL A 39 10.29 7.31 -0.25
N ALA A 40 9.31 6.43 -0.47
CA ALA A 40 8.79 6.16 -1.81
C ALA A 40 8.07 7.38 -2.42
N VAL A 41 7.36 8.17 -1.62
CA VAL A 41 6.74 9.44 -2.04
C VAL A 41 7.82 10.43 -2.46
N ASP A 42 8.86 10.62 -1.64
CA ASP A 42 9.96 11.55 -1.92
C ASP A 42 10.73 11.18 -3.20
N GLN A 43 10.84 9.87 -3.47
CA GLN A 43 11.50 9.35 -4.67
C GLN A 43 10.57 9.32 -5.91
N GLY A 44 9.32 9.75 -5.81
CA GLY A 44 8.34 9.67 -6.89
C GLY A 44 7.86 8.24 -7.19
N ALA A 45 8.20 7.26 -6.35
CA ALA A 45 7.88 5.84 -6.52
C ALA A 45 6.56 5.42 -5.84
N ALA A 46 5.78 6.37 -5.34
CA ALA A 46 4.53 6.11 -4.61
C ALA A 46 3.42 5.56 -5.50
N LYS A 47 3.44 5.87 -6.78
CA LYS A 47 2.44 5.43 -7.77
C LYS A 47 3.13 4.73 -8.94
N ALA A 48 2.47 3.71 -9.49
CA ALA A 48 2.84 3.18 -10.79
C ALA A 48 2.45 4.18 -11.89
N GLU A 49 3.24 4.25 -12.95
CA GLU A 49 2.99 5.22 -14.02
C GLU A 49 1.76 4.87 -14.86
N LEU A 50 1.46 3.59 -15.05
CA LEU A 50 0.38 3.12 -15.93
C LEU A 50 -0.81 2.51 -15.19
N GLN A 51 -0.56 1.69 -14.18
CA GLN A 51 -1.60 1.01 -13.42
C GLN A 51 -1.28 1.07 -11.93
N HIS A 52 -2.25 1.48 -11.13
CA HIS A 52 -2.07 1.52 -9.68
C HIS A 52 -3.38 1.20 -8.96
N PRO A 53 -3.31 0.56 -7.79
CA PRO A 53 -4.48 0.33 -6.96
C PRO A 53 -4.91 1.63 -6.28
N VAL A 54 -6.19 1.92 -6.38
CA VAL A 54 -6.88 2.96 -5.61
C VAL A 54 -7.69 2.27 -4.52
N ILE A 55 -7.55 2.71 -3.28
CA ILE A 55 -8.17 2.09 -2.12
C ILE A 55 -9.19 3.06 -1.52
N ASP A 56 -10.43 2.62 -1.46
CA ASP A 56 -11.49 3.31 -0.72
C ASP A 56 -11.38 2.95 0.77
N LEU A 57 -10.81 3.86 1.54
CA LEU A 57 -10.61 3.67 2.97
C LEU A 57 -11.92 3.61 3.75
N SER A 58 -13.02 4.15 3.21
CA SER A 58 -14.34 4.07 3.85
C SER A 58 -14.92 2.67 3.84
N ARG A 59 -14.53 1.84 2.87
CA ARG A 59 -14.94 0.44 2.70
C ARG A 59 -13.92 -0.55 3.22
N CYS A 60 -12.66 -0.14 3.37
CA CYS A 60 -11.56 -1.03 3.73
C CYS A 60 -11.69 -1.55 5.17
N LEU A 61 -11.79 -2.86 5.33
CA LEU A 61 -11.89 -3.56 6.64
C LEU A 61 -10.52 -3.86 7.27
N GLY A 62 -9.40 -3.64 6.56
CA GLY A 62 -8.07 -3.95 7.07
C GLY A 62 -7.76 -5.45 7.18
N CYS A 63 -8.45 -6.30 6.40
CA CYS A 63 -8.31 -7.76 6.46
C CYS A 63 -7.00 -8.31 5.89
N ALA A 64 -6.15 -7.48 5.28
CA ALA A 64 -4.87 -7.82 4.65
C ALA A 64 -4.94 -8.81 3.47
N THR A 65 -6.12 -9.24 3.02
CA THR A 65 -6.26 -10.17 1.89
C THR A 65 -5.60 -9.64 0.62
N CYS A 66 -5.75 -8.35 0.34
CA CYS A 66 -5.11 -7.67 -0.80
C CYS A 66 -3.58 -7.66 -0.72
N VAL A 67 -3.02 -7.57 0.50
CA VAL A 67 -1.57 -7.63 0.73
C VAL A 67 -1.06 -9.03 0.43
N ALA A 68 -1.75 -10.07 0.92
CA ALA A 68 -1.40 -11.47 0.69
C ALA A 68 -1.59 -11.89 -0.78
N ALA A 69 -2.56 -11.32 -1.49
CA ALA A 69 -2.85 -11.63 -2.89
C ALA A 69 -1.90 -10.90 -3.88
N CYS A 70 -1.19 -9.87 -3.44
CA CYS A 70 -0.29 -9.12 -4.31
C CYS A 70 0.94 -9.96 -4.69
N PRO A 71 1.22 -10.16 -5.99
CA PRO A 71 2.40 -10.91 -6.41
C PRO A 71 3.71 -10.16 -6.15
N GLU A 72 3.63 -8.84 -5.91
CA GLU A 72 4.77 -7.98 -5.68
C GLU A 72 4.86 -7.55 -4.22
N ASP A 73 5.88 -8.00 -3.52
CA ASP A 73 6.10 -7.68 -2.10
C ASP A 73 6.31 -6.17 -1.88
N GLY A 74 5.61 -5.65 -0.87
CA GLY A 74 5.77 -4.29 -0.40
C GLY A 74 5.07 -3.22 -1.26
N VAL A 75 4.27 -3.60 -2.25
CA VAL A 75 3.37 -2.67 -2.97
C VAL A 75 2.25 -2.22 -2.06
N LEU A 76 1.60 -3.18 -1.41
CA LEU A 76 0.52 -2.97 -0.45
C LEU A 76 0.96 -3.42 0.94
N GLU A 77 0.67 -2.63 1.95
CA GLU A 77 0.89 -2.98 3.35
C GLU A 77 -0.25 -2.42 4.21
N LEU A 78 -0.38 -2.90 5.45
CA LEU A 78 -1.32 -2.33 6.41
C LEU A 78 -0.71 -1.13 7.12
N VAL A 79 -1.35 0.01 7.03
CA VAL A 79 -0.99 1.25 7.75
C VAL A 79 -2.20 1.68 8.57
N HIS A 80 -2.02 1.84 9.86
CA HIS A 80 -3.10 2.16 10.80
C HIS A 80 -4.32 1.24 10.72
N GLY A 81 -4.09 -0.05 10.42
CA GLY A 81 -5.15 -1.06 10.33
C GLY A 81 -5.93 -1.05 9.01
N GLN A 82 -5.52 -0.29 8.01
CA GLN A 82 -6.11 -0.26 6.68
C GLN A 82 -5.03 -0.51 5.61
N ALA A 83 -5.44 -1.03 4.46
CA ALA A 83 -4.52 -1.22 3.35
C ALA A 83 -4.05 0.12 2.78
N ALA A 84 -2.78 0.22 2.47
CA ALA A 84 -2.18 1.39 1.86
C ALA A 84 -1.18 0.99 0.77
N VAL A 85 -1.06 1.82 -0.25
CA VAL A 85 -0.02 1.70 -1.27
C VAL A 85 1.27 2.29 -0.70
N VAL A 86 2.31 1.46 -0.57
CA VAL A 86 3.62 1.85 -0.02
C VAL A 86 4.65 2.07 -1.13
N ARG A 87 4.75 1.12 -2.06
CA ARG A 87 5.67 1.20 -3.22
C ARG A 87 4.91 0.97 -4.51
N GLY A 88 4.08 1.92 -4.89
CA GLY A 88 3.21 1.83 -6.07
C GLY A 88 3.97 1.61 -7.38
N ALA A 89 5.19 2.15 -7.52
CA ALA A 89 6.01 1.95 -8.72
C ALA A 89 6.36 0.48 -9.02
N ARG A 90 6.24 -0.42 -8.03
CA ARG A 90 6.44 -1.87 -8.24
C ARG A 90 5.16 -2.58 -8.69
N CYS A 91 4.03 -1.89 -8.75
CA CYS A 91 2.78 -2.48 -9.17
C CYS A 91 2.85 -2.88 -10.66
N ILE A 92 2.61 -4.15 -10.94
CA ILE A 92 2.57 -4.70 -12.30
C ILE A 92 1.15 -4.76 -12.88
N GLY A 93 0.15 -4.24 -12.15
CA GLY A 93 -1.24 -4.20 -12.61
C GLY A 93 -1.95 -5.55 -12.68
N ALA A 94 -1.49 -6.56 -11.91
CA ALA A 94 -2.07 -7.91 -11.94
C ALA A 94 -3.53 -7.99 -11.47
N SER A 95 -4.06 -6.93 -10.85
CA SER A 95 -5.44 -6.81 -10.31
C SER A 95 -5.84 -7.92 -9.31
N ALA A 96 -4.88 -8.68 -8.79
CA ALA A 96 -5.18 -9.72 -7.80
C ALA A 96 -5.75 -9.11 -6.50
N CYS A 97 -5.23 -7.97 -6.08
CA CYS A 97 -5.72 -7.24 -4.90
C CYS A 97 -7.18 -6.77 -5.05
N GLU A 98 -7.62 -6.42 -6.26
CA GLU A 98 -9.00 -6.05 -6.56
C GLU A 98 -9.91 -7.28 -6.52
N ARG A 99 -9.54 -8.36 -7.20
CA ARG A 99 -10.35 -9.61 -7.25
C ARG A 99 -10.54 -10.28 -5.90
N GLU A 100 -9.53 -10.21 -5.05
CA GLU A 100 -9.55 -10.88 -3.73
C GLU A 100 -10.09 -9.97 -2.61
N CYS A 101 -10.51 -8.74 -2.92
CA CYS A 101 -11.07 -7.84 -1.92
C CYS A 101 -12.52 -8.23 -1.58
N PRO A 102 -12.84 -8.69 -0.35
CA PRO A 102 -14.17 -9.18 0.00
C PRO A 102 -15.24 -8.08 0.06
N VAL A 103 -14.83 -6.82 0.02
CA VAL A 103 -15.72 -5.65 0.14
C VAL A 103 -15.58 -4.67 -1.03
N ASP A 104 -14.89 -5.08 -2.09
CA ASP A 104 -14.64 -4.26 -3.30
C ASP A 104 -14.10 -2.85 -2.95
N ALA A 105 -13.20 -2.78 -1.97
CA ALA A 105 -12.59 -1.52 -1.55
C ALA A 105 -11.37 -1.13 -2.39
N ILE A 106 -10.94 -1.97 -3.33
CA ILE A 106 -9.77 -1.72 -4.17
C ILE A 106 -10.17 -1.80 -5.63
N THR A 107 -9.75 -0.82 -6.39
CA THR A 107 -9.89 -0.80 -7.84
C THR A 107 -8.54 -0.53 -8.47
N VAL A 108 -8.12 -1.32 -9.44
CA VAL A 108 -6.90 -1.07 -10.21
C VAL A 108 -7.27 -0.24 -11.43
N THR A 109 -6.86 1.02 -11.42
CA THR A 109 -7.12 1.95 -12.51
C THR A 109 -5.89 2.16 -13.38
N LEU A 110 -6.11 2.41 -14.65
CA LEU A 110 -5.11 3.03 -15.51
C LEU A 110 -4.92 4.47 -15.02
N SER A 111 -3.67 4.94 -14.94
CA SER A 111 -3.41 6.35 -14.67
C SER A 111 -4.17 7.19 -15.66
N ASP A 112 -4.82 8.23 -15.17
CA ASP A 112 -5.51 9.18 -16.03
C ASP A 112 -4.46 9.86 -16.93
N THR A 113 -4.49 9.50 -18.21
CA THR A 113 -3.55 10.03 -19.19
C THR A 113 -3.78 11.52 -19.45
N ASP A 114 -4.97 12.02 -19.06
CA ASP A 114 -5.32 13.43 -19.23
C ASP A 114 -4.57 14.35 -18.26
N ASP A 115 -4.15 13.84 -17.09
CA ASP A 115 -3.36 14.60 -16.11
C ASP A 115 -1.84 14.50 -16.34
N ARG A 116 -1.39 13.67 -17.26
CA ARG A 116 0.04 13.49 -17.54
C ARG A 116 0.55 14.53 -18.54
N ARG A 117 1.05 15.63 -18.00
CA ARG A 117 1.68 16.71 -18.79
C ARG A 117 3.05 16.34 -19.34
N ASP A 118 3.63 15.24 -18.89
CA ASP A 118 4.92 14.69 -19.32
C ASP A 118 4.81 13.81 -20.56
N ILE A 119 3.59 13.36 -20.93
CA ILE A 119 3.35 12.64 -22.19
C ILE A 119 2.90 13.64 -23.24
N PRO A 120 3.65 13.82 -24.34
CA PRO A 120 3.20 14.67 -25.42
C PRO A 120 1.95 14.07 -26.06
N ALA A 121 0.97 14.92 -26.35
CA ALA A 121 -0.19 14.52 -27.14
C ALA A 121 0.28 14.04 -28.52
N ILE A 122 -0.31 12.95 -29.01
CA ILE A 122 0.06 12.32 -30.27
C ILE A 122 -1.08 12.37 -31.28
N THR A 123 -0.74 12.44 -32.57
CA THR A 123 -1.68 12.29 -33.69
C THR A 123 -2.03 10.81 -33.87
N SER A 124 -3.02 10.53 -34.72
CA SER A 124 -3.36 9.16 -35.17
C SER A 124 -2.22 8.42 -35.88
N GLN A 125 -1.16 9.12 -36.25
CA GLN A 125 0.04 8.57 -36.87
C GLN A 125 1.23 8.47 -35.90
N PHE A 126 0.96 8.56 -34.58
CA PHE A 126 1.95 8.51 -33.52
C PHE A 126 2.99 9.64 -33.51
N GLU A 127 2.72 10.73 -34.24
CA GLU A 127 3.57 11.92 -34.22
C GLU A 127 3.21 12.84 -33.04
N ALA A 128 4.22 13.35 -32.34
CA ALA A 128 4.02 14.26 -31.20
C ALA A 128 3.48 15.61 -31.67
N ILE A 129 2.35 16.06 -31.09
CA ILE A 129 1.78 17.38 -31.37
C ILE A 129 2.74 18.46 -30.83
N GLY A 130 3.14 19.36 -31.73
CA GLY A 130 4.06 20.46 -31.38
C GLY A 130 5.54 20.20 -31.71
N THR A 131 5.90 18.99 -32.14
CA THR A 131 7.28 18.66 -32.55
C THR A 131 7.24 17.81 -33.83
N PRO A 132 7.16 18.46 -35.02
CA PRO A 132 7.09 17.75 -36.31
C PRO A 132 8.28 16.81 -36.49
N GLY A 133 8.04 15.59 -36.94
CA GLY A 133 9.05 14.56 -37.18
C GLY A 133 9.44 13.73 -35.96
N LEU A 134 8.85 13.98 -34.77
CA LEU A 134 9.02 13.13 -33.59
C LEU A 134 7.89 12.10 -33.50
N PHE A 135 8.22 10.83 -33.74
CA PHE A 135 7.29 9.72 -33.64
C PHE A 135 7.54 8.97 -32.32
N LEU A 136 6.46 8.67 -31.59
CA LEU A 136 6.50 7.92 -30.34
C LEU A 136 6.10 6.47 -30.63
N ALA A 137 7.01 5.52 -30.31
CA ALA A 137 6.74 4.09 -30.34
C ALA A 137 6.43 3.62 -28.90
N GLY A 138 5.27 3.02 -28.70
CA GLY A 138 4.84 2.43 -27.44
C GLY A 138 5.04 0.92 -27.42
#